data_17e3da3111e17ebe59165f0ac92c29fd
#
_entry.id   17e3da3111e17ebe59165f0ac92c29fd
#
_cell.length_a   1.000
_cell.length_b   1.000
_cell.length_c   1.000
_cell.angle_alpha   90.00
_cell.angle_beta   90.00
_cell.angle_gamma   90.00
#
_symmetry.space_group_name_H-M   'P 1'
#
loop_
_entity.id
_entity.type
_entity.pdbx_description
1 polymer ?
#
loop_
_entity_poly.entity_id
_entity_poly.type
_entity_poly.pdbx_seq_one_letter_code
_entity_poly.pdbx_strand_id
1 'polypeptide(L)'
;METIDFNAKKGFLCDMDGVIYHGNHILPGAAEFIHWLQDTHKEYLFLTNNSGMTPRELHQKLWRMGLDVPEEHFYTSALATATFLADQAPGCSVYALGEAGLLNALYDRGITMNDVNPDYVVIGEARAYSLDTLTKATNLVLAGAKLIGANSDTCGPTDEGIAPACRALIAPVEIATGKQAYFCGKPNPLMMRTGLRMLGCHSGEAVMIGDRMDTDVISGMESGMATVLVLSGVSTRATLDEFAYRPSVVLDGVGDIPRLAQQG
;
A
#
# COMPACT_ATOMS: atom_id res chain seq x y z
N MET A 1 -11.83 23.26 8.23
CA MET A 1 -11.16 22.39 7.26
C MET A 1 -10.36 23.31 6.35
N GLU A 2 -9.07 23.05 6.21
CA GLU A 2 -8.24 23.80 5.26
C GLU A 2 -8.69 23.44 3.83
N THR A 3 -8.77 24.44 2.98
CA THR A 3 -9.02 24.25 1.55
C THR A 3 -7.68 23.85 0.91
N ILE A 4 -7.60 22.66 0.32
CA ILE A 4 -6.42 22.25 -0.43
C ILE A 4 -6.51 22.88 -1.83
N ASP A 5 -5.51 23.68 -2.20
CA ASP A 5 -5.34 24.08 -3.60
C ASP A 5 -4.67 22.94 -4.38
N PHE A 6 -5.49 22.12 -5.04
CA PHE A 6 -5.01 20.98 -5.81
C PHE A 6 -4.18 21.40 -7.04
N ASN A 7 -4.39 22.61 -7.56
CA ASN A 7 -3.59 23.12 -8.68
C ASN A 7 -2.15 23.42 -8.24
N ALA A 8 -1.96 23.92 -7.02
CA ALA A 8 -0.63 24.18 -6.45
C ALA A 8 0.12 22.92 -6.03
N LYS A 9 -0.56 21.79 -5.84
CA LYS A 9 0.09 20.52 -5.48
C LYS A 9 0.78 19.91 -6.70
N LYS A 10 2.00 19.41 -6.50
CA LYS A 10 2.82 18.78 -7.54
C LYS A 10 2.65 17.27 -7.55
N GLY A 11 2.62 16.64 -6.35
CA GLY A 11 2.65 15.20 -6.17
C GLY A 11 1.36 14.64 -5.55
N PHE A 12 0.90 13.51 -6.09
CA PHE A 12 -0.30 12.81 -5.63
C PHE A 12 0.03 11.36 -5.31
N LEU A 13 0.02 11.01 -4.03
CA LEU A 13 0.06 9.65 -3.55
C LEU A 13 -1.37 9.19 -3.31
N CYS A 14 -1.81 8.15 -3.99
CA CYS A 14 -3.21 7.74 -3.99
C CYS A 14 -3.34 6.26 -3.70
N ASP A 15 -4.19 5.87 -2.76
CA ASP A 15 -4.57 4.46 -2.60
C ASP A 15 -5.41 3.98 -3.79
N MET A 16 -5.61 2.69 -3.89
CA MET A 16 -6.26 2.08 -5.05
C MET A 16 -7.62 1.47 -4.72
N ASP A 17 -7.67 0.48 -3.82
CA ASP A 17 -8.94 -0.19 -3.48
C ASP A 17 -9.82 0.74 -2.63
N GLY A 18 -11.09 0.88 -2.98
CA GLY A 18 -11.97 1.85 -2.34
C GLY A 18 -11.79 3.31 -2.80
N VAL A 19 -10.79 3.59 -3.64
CA VAL A 19 -10.48 4.94 -4.17
C VAL A 19 -10.62 4.99 -5.68
N ILE A 20 -9.94 4.10 -6.40
CA ILE A 20 -9.95 4.01 -7.87
C ILE A 20 -10.92 2.94 -8.35
N TYR A 21 -10.94 1.81 -7.66
CA TYR A 21 -11.83 0.69 -7.97
C TYR A 21 -12.31 -0.02 -6.70
N HIS A 22 -13.33 -0.85 -6.85
CA HIS A 22 -13.72 -1.87 -5.88
C HIS A 22 -13.88 -3.20 -6.62
N GLY A 23 -13.12 -4.23 -6.20
CA GLY A 23 -13.04 -5.49 -6.93
C GLY A 23 -12.55 -5.30 -8.37
N ASN A 24 -13.44 -5.50 -9.34
CA ASN A 24 -13.18 -5.29 -10.77
C ASN A 24 -14.00 -4.13 -11.38
N HIS A 25 -14.53 -3.23 -10.55
CA HIS A 25 -15.36 -2.11 -10.97
C HIS A 25 -14.68 -0.79 -10.64
N ILE A 26 -14.53 0.08 -11.66
CA ILE A 26 -14.03 1.44 -11.47
C ILE A 26 -15.06 2.24 -10.67
N LEU A 27 -14.57 3.01 -9.70
CA LEU A 27 -15.41 3.91 -8.92
C LEU A 27 -15.75 5.19 -9.71
N PRO A 28 -16.92 5.80 -9.44
CA PRO A 28 -17.33 7.03 -10.11
C PRO A 28 -16.28 8.14 -9.97
N GLY A 29 -15.93 8.77 -11.09
CA GLY A 29 -14.97 9.87 -11.12
C GLY A 29 -13.49 9.47 -11.11
N ALA A 30 -13.16 8.17 -10.97
CA ALA A 30 -11.78 7.72 -10.96
C ALA A 30 -11.10 7.90 -12.34
N ALA A 31 -11.82 7.67 -13.43
CA ALA A 31 -11.30 7.90 -14.77
C ALA A 31 -10.99 9.39 -15.00
N GLU A 32 -11.91 10.28 -14.64
CA GLU A 32 -11.75 11.73 -14.73
C GLU A 32 -10.57 12.22 -13.88
N PHE A 33 -10.37 11.64 -12.70
CA PHE A 33 -9.23 11.96 -11.84
C PHE A 33 -7.89 11.55 -12.46
N ILE A 34 -7.80 10.34 -13.01
CA ILE A 34 -6.58 9.85 -13.67
C ILE A 34 -6.25 10.70 -14.90
N HIS A 35 -7.24 10.98 -15.75
CA HIS A 35 -7.05 11.86 -16.90
C HIS A 35 -6.62 13.27 -16.48
N TRP A 36 -7.21 13.82 -15.42
CA TRP A 36 -6.80 15.12 -14.91
C TRP A 36 -5.34 15.13 -14.44
N LEU A 37 -4.88 14.09 -13.74
CA LEU A 37 -3.47 13.96 -13.34
C LEU A 37 -2.55 13.95 -14.57
N GLN A 38 -2.92 13.19 -15.61
CA GLN A 38 -2.15 13.04 -16.84
C GLN A 38 -2.15 14.34 -17.67
N ASP A 39 -3.31 14.94 -17.88
CA ASP A 39 -3.48 16.16 -18.70
C ASP A 39 -2.83 17.39 -18.06
N THR A 40 -2.79 17.44 -16.73
CA THR A 40 -2.17 18.54 -15.97
C THR A 40 -0.71 18.26 -15.61
N HIS A 41 -0.15 17.14 -16.09
CA HIS A 41 1.24 16.72 -15.84
C HIS A 41 1.61 16.70 -14.36
N LYS A 42 0.68 16.20 -13.52
CA LYS A 42 0.94 15.98 -12.10
C LYS A 42 1.79 14.73 -11.91
N GLU A 43 2.73 14.81 -10.99
CA GLU A 43 3.44 13.61 -10.52
C GLU A 43 2.50 12.79 -9.66
N TYR A 44 2.32 11.50 -9.97
CA TYR A 44 1.41 10.65 -9.19
C TYR A 44 1.92 9.24 -9.03
N LEU A 45 1.54 8.62 -7.94
CA LEU A 45 1.88 7.24 -7.61
C LEU A 45 0.70 6.57 -6.91
N PHE A 46 0.27 5.45 -7.44
CA PHE A 46 -0.72 4.60 -6.77
C PHE A 46 -0.03 3.71 -5.74
N LEU A 47 -0.44 3.86 -4.48
CA LEU A 47 0.08 3.11 -3.35
C LEU A 47 -0.91 2.03 -2.95
N THR A 48 -0.46 0.80 -2.83
CA THR A 48 -1.33 -0.27 -2.33
C THR A 48 -0.63 -1.14 -1.30
N ASN A 49 -1.35 -1.51 -0.25
CA ASN A 49 -0.89 -2.51 0.71
C ASN A 49 -0.92 -3.93 0.13
N ASN A 50 -1.60 -4.16 -0.99
CA ASN A 50 -1.57 -5.46 -1.65
C ASN A 50 -0.14 -5.83 -2.07
N SER A 51 0.38 -6.93 -1.52
CA SER A 51 1.70 -7.47 -1.84
C SER A 51 1.65 -8.63 -2.85
N GLY A 52 0.46 -9.07 -3.22
CA GLY A 52 0.27 -10.23 -4.09
C GLY A 52 0.46 -9.95 -5.57
N MET A 53 0.14 -8.72 -6.01
CA MET A 53 0.20 -8.32 -7.42
C MET A 53 1.48 -7.53 -7.73
N THR A 54 2.04 -7.80 -8.91
CA THR A 54 3.12 -7.00 -9.51
C THR A 54 2.57 -5.69 -10.10
N PRO A 55 3.40 -4.63 -10.30
CA PRO A 55 2.99 -3.43 -11.04
C PRO A 55 2.40 -3.73 -12.42
N ARG A 56 2.97 -4.71 -13.12
CA ARG A 56 2.46 -5.18 -14.42
C ARG A 56 1.05 -5.76 -14.33
N GLU A 57 0.76 -6.55 -13.31
CA GLU A 57 -0.58 -7.12 -13.10
C GLU A 57 -1.59 -6.03 -12.71
N LEU A 58 -1.16 -5.02 -11.93
CA LEU A 58 -1.98 -3.85 -11.60
C LEU A 58 -2.28 -3.02 -12.85
N HIS A 59 -1.27 -2.74 -13.70
CA HIS A 59 -1.47 -2.11 -15.00
C HIS A 59 -2.50 -2.90 -15.84
N GLN A 60 -2.31 -4.21 -16.00
CA GLN A 60 -3.22 -5.05 -16.76
C GLN A 60 -4.65 -5.07 -16.17
N LYS A 61 -4.78 -5.03 -14.85
CA LYS A 61 -6.07 -4.95 -14.17
C LYS A 61 -6.78 -3.64 -14.53
N LEU A 62 -6.12 -2.50 -14.42
CA LEU A 62 -6.69 -1.19 -14.76
C LEU A 62 -6.98 -1.09 -16.26
N TRP A 63 -6.08 -1.59 -17.10
CA TRP A 63 -6.29 -1.64 -18.56
C TRP A 63 -7.56 -2.38 -18.96
N ARG A 64 -7.84 -3.54 -18.35
CA ARG A 64 -9.08 -4.31 -18.60
C ARG A 64 -10.33 -3.54 -18.17
N MET A 65 -10.19 -2.63 -17.23
CA MET A 65 -11.26 -1.75 -16.76
C MET A 65 -11.33 -0.42 -17.55
N GLY A 66 -10.48 -0.25 -18.60
CA GLY A 66 -10.49 0.92 -19.48
C GLY A 66 -9.59 2.08 -18.99
N LEU A 67 -8.70 1.86 -18.04
CA LEU A 67 -7.76 2.86 -17.54
C LEU A 67 -6.32 2.50 -17.91
N ASP A 68 -5.65 3.38 -18.65
CA ASP A 68 -4.25 3.22 -19.01
C ASP A 68 -3.35 3.97 -18.00
N VAL A 69 -2.73 3.20 -17.12
CA VAL A 69 -1.79 3.69 -16.12
C VAL A 69 -0.50 2.89 -16.24
N PRO A 70 0.63 3.50 -16.62
CA PRO A 70 1.92 2.82 -16.77
C PRO A 70 2.40 2.15 -15.48
N GLU A 71 3.20 1.08 -15.62
CA GLU A 71 3.65 0.24 -14.49
C GLU A 71 4.47 1.03 -13.44
N GLU A 72 5.19 2.05 -13.85
CA GLU A 72 6.00 2.92 -12.99
C GLU A 72 5.20 3.77 -12.00
N HIS A 73 3.89 3.90 -12.23
CA HIS A 73 2.98 4.61 -11.33
C HIS A 73 2.41 3.75 -10.20
N PHE A 74 2.87 2.50 -10.04
CA PHE A 74 2.44 1.63 -8.95
C PHE A 74 3.57 1.36 -7.96
N TYR A 75 3.30 1.57 -6.67
CA TYR A 75 4.19 1.25 -5.58
C TYR A 75 3.46 0.42 -4.52
N THR A 76 3.79 -0.86 -4.45
CA THR A 76 3.13 -1.85 -3.60
C THR A 76 3.89 -2.05 -2.28
N SER A 77 3.22 -2.62 -1.27
CA SER A 77 3.90 -3.03 -0.04
C SER A 77 4.98 -4.10 -0.29
N ALA A 78 4.85 -4.88 -1.35
CA ALA A 78 5.90 -5.81 -1.80
C ALA A 78 7.18 -5.07 -2.21
N LEU A 79 7.05 -4.03 -3.06
CA LEU A 79 8.17 -3.18 -3.46
C LEU A 79 8.77 -2.43 -2.28
N ALA A 80 7.92 -1.95 -1.35
CA ALA A 80 8.37 -1.30 -0.12
C ALA A 80 9.20 -2.27 0.75
N THR A 81 8.74 -3.51 0.90
CA THR A 81 9.43 -4.57 1.65
C THR A 81 10.78 -4.91 1.03
N ALA A 82 10.83 -5.12 -0.28
CA ALA A 82 12.07 -5.42 -1.00
C ALA A 82 13.07 -4.26 -0.93
N THR A 83 12.59 -3.01 -1.08
CA THR A 83 13.42 -1.81 -0.93
C THR A 83 13.97 -1.69 0.49
N PHE A 84 13.12 -1.89 1.51
CA PHE A 84 13.56 -1.86 2.91
C PHE A 84 14.69 -2.87 3.18
N LEU A 85 14.52 -4.11 2.74
CA LEU A 85 15.54 -5.16 2.95
C LEU A 85 16.85 -4.86 2.21
N ALA A 86 16.76 -4.41 0.96
CA ALA A 86 17.95 -4.06 0.18
C ALA A 86 18.74 -2.89 0.81
N ASP A 87 18.03 -1.91 1.39
CA ASP A 87 18.64 -0.73 2.01
C ASP A 87 19.21 -1.05 3.43
N GLN A 88 18.47 -1.85 4.22
CA GLN A 88 18.85 -2.15 5.61
C GLN A 88 19.86 -3.29 5.76
N ALA A 89 19.82 -4.26 4.86
CA ALA A 89 20.65 -5.45 4.92
C ALA A 89 21.06 -5.89 3.50
N PRO A 90 21.93 -5.12 2.82
CA PRO A 90 22.42 -5.49 1.49
C PRO A 90 22.99 -6.90 1.44
N GLY A 91 22.54 -7.71 0.48
CA GLY A 91 22.96 -9.09 0.34
C GLY A 91 22.31 -10.08 1.30
N CYS A 92 21.28 -9.67 2.04
CA CYS A 92 20.54 -10.59 2.92
C CYS A 92 19.85 -11.72 2.16
N SER A 93 19.54 -12.77 2.89
CA SER A 93 18.76 -13.91 2.42
C SER A 93 17.41 -14.00 3.14
N VAL A 94 16.39 -14.49 2.44
CA VAL A 94 15.03 -14.54 2.97
C VAL A 94 14.36 -15.89 2.73
N TYR A 95 13.54 -16.32 3.68
CA TYR A 95 12.47 -17.27 3.45
C TYR A 95 11.18 -16.48 3.24
N ALA A 96 10.61 -16.52 2.04
CA ALA A 96 9.45 -15.72 1.69
C ALA A 96 8.19 -16.58 1.51
N LEU A 97 7.09 -16.12 2.12
CA LEU A 97 5.74 -16.64 1.90
C LEU A 97 4.89 -15.51 1.31
N GLY A 98 4.48 -15.65 0.05
CA GLY A 98 3.71 -14.62 -0.66
C GLY A 98 3.46 -15.02 -2.10
N GLU A 99 2.70 -14.19 -2.78
CA GLU A 99 2.40 -14.33 -4.22
C GLU A 99 3.48 -13.67 -5.09
N ALA A 100 3.26 -13.69 -6.40
CA ALA A 100 4.21 -13.20 -7.41
C ALA A 100 4.69 -11.76 -7.15
N GLY A 101 3.82 -10.88 -6.66
CA GLY A 101 4.18 -9.49 -6.34
C GLY A 101 5.34 -9.39 -5.38
N LEU A 102 5.27 -10.14 -4.26
CA LEU A 102 6.33 -10.14 -3.26
C LEU A 102 7.59 -10.85 -3.76
N LEU A 103 7.43 -12.03 -4.35
CA LEU A 103 8.56 -12.85 -4.79
C LEU A 103 9.38 -12.14 -5.88
N ASN A 104 8.71 -11.54 -6.87
CA ASN A 104 9.38 -10.78 -7.92
C ASN A 104 10.07 -9.53 -7.38
N ALA A 105 9.40 -8.77 -6.49
CA ALA A 105 10.01 -7.59 -5.87
C ALA A 105 11.31 -7.91 -5.13
N LEU A 106 11.34 -9.01 -4.39
CA LEU A 106 12.54 -9.48 -3.70
C LEU A 106 13.64 -9.91 -4.69
N TYR A 107 13.26 -10.67 -5.72
CA TYR A 107 14.17 -11.12 -6.75
C TYR A 107 14.80 -9.96 -7.52
N ASP A 108 14.02 -8.98 -7.95
CA ASP A 108 14.48 -7.81 -8.71
C ASP A 108 15.45 -6.93 -7.91
N ARG A 109 15.43 -7.01 -6.59
CA ARG A 109 16.40 -6.37 -5.69
C ARG A 109 17.62 -7.24 -5.37
N GLY A 110 17.76 -8.40 -6.01
CA GLY A 110 18.88 -9.31 -5.81
C GLY A 110 18.89 -9.99 -4.44
N ILE A 111 17.75 -10.06 -3.76
CA ILE A 111 17.62 -10.72 -2.45
C ILE A 111 17.57 -12.23 -2.66
N THR A 112 18.45 -12.95 -1.97
CA THR A 112 18.60 -14.40 -2.13
C THR A 112 17.51 -15.17 -1.36
N MET A 113 16.82 -16.09 -2.04
CA MET A 113 15.91 -17.02 -1.36
C MET A 113 16.71 -18.10 -0.64
N ASN A 114 16.42 -18.30 0.65
CA ASN A 114 17.10 -19.27 1.51
C ASN A 114 16.08 -19.90 2.47
N ASP A 115 15.94 -21.19 2.40
CA ASP A 115 14.96 -21.93 3.20
C ASP A 115 15.60 -22.77 4.34
N VAL A 116 16.91 -22.60 4.55
CA VAL A 116 17.67 -23.34 5.56
C VAL A 116 18.11 -22.44 6.71
N ASN A 117 18.74 -21.32 6.43
CA ASN A 117 19.22 -20.36 7.43
C ASN A 117 19.13 -18.93 6.87
N PRO A 118 17.91 -18.41 6.67
CA PRO A 118 17.72 -17.05 6.17
C PRO A 118 17.99 -16.00 7.26
N ASP A 119 18.34 -14.79 6.82
CA ASP A 119 18.43 -13.63 7.71
C ASP A 119 17.04 -13.14 8.13
N TYR A 120 16.05 -13.30 7.23
CA TYR A 120 14.67 -12.85 7.44
C TYR A 120 13.65 -13.91 7.00
N VAL A 121 12.53 -13.95 7.69
CA VAL A 121 11.27 -14.55 7.23
C VAL A 121 10.36 -13.41 6.81
N VAL A 122 9.93 -13.43 5.55
CA VAL A 122 9.10 -12.38 4.94
C VAL A 122 7.75 -12.96 4.56
N ILE A 123 6.66 -12.37 5.07
CA ILE A 123 5.30 -12.84 4.82
C ILE A 123 4.47 -11.72 4.21
N GLY A 124 3.84 -12.01 3.06
CA GLY A 124 2.85 -11.18 2.39
C GLY A 124 1.52 -11.90 2.23
N GLU A 125 0.62 -11.33 1.41
CA GLU A 125 -0.59 -12.01 1.01
C GLU A 125 -0.25 -13.25 0.20
N ALA A 126 -0.92 -14.36 0.53
CA ALA A 126 -0.84 -15.60 -0.22
C ALA A 126 -2.17 -16.35 -0.13
N ARG A 127 -2.54 -17.01 -1.22
CA ARG A 127 -3.77 -17.83 -1.29
C ARG A 127 -3.58 -19.21 -0.69
N ALA A 128 -2.34 -19.71 -0.68
CA ALA A 128 -2.01 -21.04 -0.20
C ALA A 128 -1.08 -20.96 1.01
N TYR A 129 -1.65 -21.07 2.22
CA TYR A 129 -0.92 -21.28 3.46
C TYR A 129 -1.15 -22.72 3.91
N SER A 130 -0.08 -23.42 4.26
CA SER A 130 -0.17 -24.73 4.87
C SER A 130 0.45 -24.74 6.27
N LEU A 131 0.06 -25.71 7.09
CA LEU A 131 0.69 -25.88 8.40
C LEU A 131 2.21 -26.10 8.24
N ASP A 132 2.64 -26.80 7.19
CA ASP A 132 4.07 -27.07 6.94
C ASP A 132 4.85 -25.79 6.66
N THR A 133 4.31 -24.87 5.81
CA THR A 133 4.95 -23.59 5.52
C THR A 133 5.01 -22.69 6.75
N LEU A 134 3.94 -22.67 7.56
CA LEU A 134 3.91 -21.93 8.83
C LEU A 134 4.85 -22.53 9.88
N THR A 135 4.91 -23.85 9.98
CA THR A 135 5.85 -24.55 10.87
C THR A 135 7.29 -24.22 10.49
N LYS A 136 7.61 -24.23 9.20
CA LYS A 136 8.94 -23.85 8.70
C LYS A 136 9.27 -22.40 9.04
N ALA A 137 8.37 -21.45 8.74
CA ALA A 137 8.54 -20.06 9.10
C ALA A 137 8.79 -19.85 10.60
N THR A 138 7.98 -20.51 11.43
CA THR A 138 8.11 -20.46 12.89
C THR A 138 9.49 -20.95 13.35
N ASN A 139 9.95 -22.09 12.87
CA ASN A 139 11.26 -22.64 13.25
C ASN A 139 12.43 -21.76 12.78
N LEU A 140 12.34 -21.14 11.60
CA LEU A 140 13.35 -20.21 11.10
C LEU A 140 13.42 -18.95 11.98
N VAL A 141 12.26 -18.42 12.41
CA VAL A 141 12.23 -17.26 13.32
C VAL A 141 12.78 -17.64 14.71
N LEU A 142 12.46 -18.83 15.22
CA LEU A 142 13.02 -19.34 16.50
C LEU A 142 14.54 -19.59 16.39
N ALA A 143 15.04 -19.94 15.22
CA ALA A 143 16.47 -20.10 14.93
C ALA A 143 17.21 -18.74 14.79
N GLY A 144 16.50 -17.60 14.74
CA GLY A 144 17.10 -16.28 14.77
C GLY A 144 16.78 -15.38 13.57
N ALA A 145 16.06 -15.87 12.56
CA ALA A 145 15.60 -15.03 11.45
C ALA A 145 14.65 -13.94 11.96
N LYS A 146 14.78 -12.72 11.43
CA LYS A 146 13.91 -11.59 11.78
C LYS A 146 12.60 -11.69 10.97
N LEU A 147 11.48 -11.32 11.61
CA LEU A 147 10.16 -11.44 11.01
C LEU A 147 9.71 -10.12 10.37
N ILE A 148 9.38 -10.16 9.09
CA ILE A 148 8.88 -9.03 8.29
C ILE A 148 7.51 -9.37 7.72
N GLY A 149 6.56 -8.45 7.84
CA GLY A 149 5.28 -8.47 7.16
C GLY A 149 5.22 -7.42 6.05
N ALA A 150 4.65 -7.77 4.91
CA ALA A 150 4.53 -6.81 3.82
C ALA A 150 3.61 -5.63 4.21
N ASN A 151 2.51 -5.87 4.91
CA ASN A 151 1.61 -4.84 5.44
C ASN A 151 0.91 -5.32 6.73
N SER A 152 0.28 -4.38 7.43
CA SER A 152 -0.40 -4.65 8.71
C SER A 152 -1.91 -4.84 8.59
N ASP A 153 -2.45 -4.98 7.37
CA ASP A 153 -3.88 -5.17 7.17
C ASP A 153 -4.34 -6.52 7.73
N THR A 154 -5.39 -6.49 8.52
CA THR A 154 -5.94 -7.70 9.17
C THR A 154 -6.87 -8.47 8.24
N CYS A 155 -7.59 -7.76 7.40
CA CYS A 155 -8.51 -8.32 6.41
C CYS A 155 -8.67 -7.39 5.23
N GLY A 156 -9.18 -7.91 4.13
CA GLY A 156 -9.56 -7.16 2.95
C GLY A 156 -10.89 -7.64 2.38
N PRO A 157 -11.61 -6.78 1.63
CA PRO A 157 -12.87 -7.13 0.99
C PRO A 157 -12.62 -8.11 -0.15
N THR A 158 -13.59 -9.00 -0.36
CA THR A 158 -13.67 -9.92 -1.51
C THR A 158 -15.10 -9.91 -2.05
N ASP A 159 -15.32 -10.50 -3.23
CA ASP A 159 -16.66 -10.63 -3.81
C ASP A 159 -17.62 -11.45 -2.92
N GLU A 160 -17.07 -12.33 -2.05
CA GLU A 160 -17.83 -13.20 -1.16
C GLU A 160 -17.84 -12.73 0.31
N GLY A 161 -17.25 -11.57 0.61
CA GLY A 161 -17.18 -11.03 1.97
C GLY A 161 -15.79 -10.53 2.36
N ILE A 162 -15.18 -11.07 3.41
CA ILE A 162 -13.90 -10.65 3.96
C ILE A 162 -12.91 -11.82 3.93
N ALA A 163 -11.70 -11.58 3.41
CA ALA A 163 -10.58 -12.51 3.51
C ALA A 163 -9.52 -12.02 4.51
N PRO A 164 -8.80 -12.93 5.21
CA PRO A 164 -7.63 -12.57 5.98
C PRO A 164 -6.56 -11.92 5.10
N ALA A 165 -5.96 -10.82 5.57
CA ALA A 165 -4.83 -10.16 4.92
C ALA A 165 -3.50 -10.47 5.64
N CYS A 166 -2.41 -9.83 5.24
CA CYS A 166 -1.05 -10.16 5.66
C CYS A 166 -0.90 -10.25 7.20
N ARG A 167 -1.47 -9.32 7.96
CA ARG A 167 -1.39 -9.32 9.44
C ARG A 167 -2.03 -10.57 10.04
N ALA A 168 -3.16 -11.02 9.52
CA ALA A 168 -3.83 -12.23 9.99
C ALA A 168 -3.05 -13.49 9.61
N LEU A 169 -2.37 -13.49 8.48
CA LEU A 169 -1.56 -14.61 8.00
C LEU A 169 -0.25 -14.75 8.79
N ILE A 170 0.35 -13.66 9.24
CA ILE A 170 1.59 -13.65 10.03
C ILE A 170 1.34 -13.95 11.53
N ALA A 171 0.14 -13.68 12.02
CA ALA A 171 -0.20 -13.83 13.44
C ALA A 171 0.14 -15.21 14.04
N PRO A 172 -0.08 -16.36 13.37
CA PRO A 172 0.30 -17.67 13.90
C PRO A 172 1.81 -17.78 14.20
N VAL A 173 2.68 -17.18 13.36
CA VAL A 173 4.13 -17.17 13.57
C VAL A 173 4.50 -16.27 14.75
N GLU A 174 3.89 -15.10 14.88
CA GLU A 174 4.11 -14.21 16.02
C GLU A 174 3.68 -14.86 17.35
N ILE A 175 2.49 -15.49 17.36
CA ILE A 175 1.96 -16.17 18.55
C ILE A 175 2.87 -17.33 18.96
N ALA A 176 3.29 -18.17 18.00
CA ALA A 176 4.10 -19.34 18.27
C ALA A 176 5.54 -19.00 18.71
N THR A 177 6.09 -17.88 18.22
CA THR A 177 7.48 -17.49 18.49
C THR A 177 7.63 -16.43 19.59
N GLY A 178 6.57 -15.70 19.91
CA GLY A 178 6.61 -14.51 20.77
C GLY A 178 7.37 -13.32 20.14
N LYS A 179 7.69 -13.39 18.83
CA LYS A 179 8.36 -12.31 18.10
C LYS A 179 7.34 -11.44 17.37
N GLN A 180 7.61 -10.14 17.29
CA GLN A 180 6.78 -9.20 16.54
C GLN A 180 7.35 -8.97 15.15
N ALA A 181 6.47 -8.93 14.14
CA ALA A 181 6.84 -8.56 12.79
C ALA A 181 7.03 -7.05 12.64
N TYR A 182 7.98 -6.65 11.80
CA TYR A 182 8.04 -5.29 11.28
C TYR A 182 7.28 -5.23 9.95
N PHE A 183 6.33 -4.29 9.82
CA PHE A 183 5.49 -4.15 8.64
C PHE A 183 5.97 -2.97 7.78
N CYS A 184 6.15 -3.19 6.47
CA CYS A 184 6.71 -2.20 5.55
C CYS A 184 5.65 -1.35 4.84
N GLY A 185 4.42 -1.87 4.65
CA GLY A 185 3.29 -1.18 4.03
C GLY A 185 2.69 -0.08 4.90
N LYS A 186 1.70 0.65 4.38
CA LYS A 186 0.94 1.65 5.15
C LYS A 186 0.39 1.04 6.46
N PRO A 187 0.42 1.74 7.60
CA PRO A 187 0.75 3.16 7.77
C PRO A 187 2.25 3.45 7.98
N ASN A 188 3.16 2.53 7.68
CA ASN A 188 4.59 2.78 7.86
C ASN A 188 5.05 3.98 7.02
N PRO A 189 5.68 5.00 7.63
CA PRO A 189 6.13 6.19 6.91
C PRO A 189 7.23 5.92 5.87
N LEU A 190 7.84 4.73 5.89
CA LEU A 190 8.79 4.30 4.88
C LEU A 190 8.18 4.34 3.47
N MET A 191 6.94 3.85 3.32
CA MET A 191 6.24 3.82 2.05
C MET A 191 5.98 5.24 1.53
N MET A 192 5.56 6.16 2.42
CA MET A 192 5.35 7.57 2.09
C MET A 192 6.64 8.28 1.68
N ARG A 193 7.72 8.11 2.45
CA ARG A 193 9.02 8.72 2.14
C ARG A 193 9.58 8.24 0.81
N THR A 194 9.42 6.96 0.52
CA THR A 194 9.87 6.40 -0.77
C THR A 194 9.00 6.94 -1.91
N GLY A 195 7.68 6.99 -1.75
CA GLY A 195 6.77 7.58 -2.74
C GLY A 195 7.10 9.03 -3.05
N LEU A 196 7.31 9.88 -2.03
CA LEU A 196 7.72 11.27 -2.21
C LEU A 196 9.05 11.40 -2.97
N ARG A 197 10.01 10.55 -2.66
CA ARG A 197 11.31 10.52 -3.36
C ARG A 197 11.16 10.11 -4.83
N MET A 198 10.30 9.12 -5.13
CA MET A 198 9.99 8.71 -6.50
C MET A 198 9.33 9.82 -7.31
N LEU A 199 8.43 10.59 -6.68
CA LEU A 199 7.78 11.75 -7.31
C LEU A 199 8.67 13.00 -7.37
N GLY A 200 9.85 13.00 -6.72
CA GLY A 200 10.70 14.19 -6.62
C GLY A 200 10.05 15.37 -5.89
N CYS A 201 9.12 15.09 -4.97
CA CYS A 201 8.33 16.10 -4.25
C CYS A 201 8.68 16.16 -2.77
N HIS A 202 8.59 17.36 -2.17
CA HIS A 202 8.55 17.53 -0.72
C HIS A 202 7.14 17.26 -0.18
N SER A 203 7.03 16.87 1.08
CA SER A 203 5.73 16.55 1.70
C SER A 203 4.70 17.68 1.61
N GLY A 204 5.12 18.94 1.78
CA GLY A 204 4.24 20.12 1.64
C GLY A 204 3.69 20.33 0.21
N GLU A 205 4.36 19.79 -0.81
CA GLU A 205 3.96 19.86 -2.22
C GLU A 205 3.07 18.69 -2.66
N ALA A 206 2.92 17.68 -1.79
CA ALA A 206 2.21 16.45 -2.10
C ALA A 206 0.91 16.30 -1.30
N VAL A 207 0.04 15.41 -1.79
CA VAL A 207 -1.21 15.01 -1.15
C VAL A 207 -1.26 13.50 -1.04
N MET A 208 -1.69 12.98 0.12
CA MET A 208 -2.07 11.58 0.28
C MET A 208 -3.60 11.45 0.18
N ILE A 209 -4.06 10.61 -0.72
CA ILE A 209 -5.48 10.34 -0.97
C ILE A 209 -5.74 8.88 -0.60
N GLY A 210 -6.75 8.62 0.21
CA GLY A 210 -7.14 7.27 0.58
C GLY A 210 -8.54 7.21 1.17
N ASP A 211 -9.01 6.00 1.41
CA ASP A 211 -10.34 5.73 1.96
C ASP A 211 -10.30 5.28 3.42
N ARG A 212 -9.07 5.14 4.00
CA ARG A 212 -8.90 4.61 5.35
C ARG A 212 -8.19 5.60 6.26
N MET A 213 -8.78 5.81 7.43
CA MET A 213 -8.19 6.62 8.49
C MET A 213 -6.90 6.00 9.06
N ASP A 214 -6.93 4.68 9.33
CA ASP A 214 -5.90 3.92 10.05
C ASP A 214 -4.68 3.54 9.20
N THR A 215 -4.70 3.76 7.89
CA THR A 215 -3.58 3.54 6.98
C THR A 215 -3.21 4.80 6.20
N ASP A 216 -4.12 5.33 5.40
CA ASP A 216 -3.83 6.41 4.44
C ASP A 216 -3.70 7.77 5.13
N VAL A 217 -4.73 8.15 5.89
CA VAL A 217 -4.77 9.46 6.54
C VAL A 217 -3.64 9.59 7.55
N ILE A 218 -3.44 8.60 8.42
CA ILE A 218 -2.38 8.64 9.42
C ILE A 218 -0.99 8.70 8.77
N SER A 219 -0.73 7.88 7.74
CA SER A 219 0.58 7.87 7.08
C SER A 219 0.88 9.17 6.32
N GLY A 220 -0.14 9.77 5.69
CA GLY A 220 -0.01 11.08 5.05
C GLY A 220 0.27 12.19 6.07
N MET A 221 -0.51 12.23 7.14
CA MET A 221 -0.38 13.21 8.22
C MET A 221 0.99 13.12 8.92
N GLU A 222 1.42 11.92 9.32
CA GLU A 222 2.71 11.71 9.98
C GLU A 222 3.91 11.99 9.06
N SER A 223 3.70 11.93 7.74
CA SER A 223 4.70 12.32 6.74
C SER A 223 4.66 13.80 6.37
N GLY A 224 3.79 14.60 7.00
CA GLY A 224 3.68 16.05 6.77
C GLY A 224 3.01 16.43 5.45
N MET A 225 2.20 15.55 4.88
CA MET A 225 1.41 15.81 3.67
C MET A 225 0.00 16.30 4.01
N ALA A 226 -0.62 17.04 3.12
CA ALA A 226 -2.06 17.21 3.12
C ALA A 226 -2.73 15.84 2.85
N THR A 227 -3.87 15.58 3.51
CA THR A 227 -4.58 14.30 3.41
C THR A 227 -6.01 14.50 2.92
N VAL A 228 -6.41 13.68 1.97
CA VAL A 228 -7.76 13.60 1.45
C VAL A 228 -8.34 12.24 1.82
N LEU A 229 -9.40 12.24 2.61
CA LEU A 229 -10.20 11.05 2.84
C LEU A 229 -11.35 11.03 1.83
N VAL A 230 -11.47 9.94 1.06
CA VAL A 230 -12.65 9.69 0.22
C VAL A 230 -13.59 8.71 0.90
N LEU A 231 -14.90 8.94 0.75
CA LEU A 231 -15.94 8.12 1.37
C LEU A 231 -16.45 7.01 0.44
N SER A 232 -15.75 6.77 -0.65
CA SER A 232 -16.08 5.73 -1.64
C SER A 232 -15.66 4.31 -1.22
N GLY A 233 -14.92 4.18 -0.12
CA GLY A 233 -14.38 2.89 0.36
C GLY A 233 -14.80 2.55 1.80
N VAL A 234 -13.82 2.25 2.65
CA VAL A 234 -14.02 1.68 4.00
C VAL A 234 -14.55 2.70 5.00
N SER A 235 -13.97 3.91 5.04
CA SER A 235 -14.34 4.92 6.04
C SER A 235 -15.66 5.60 5.70
N THR A 236 -16.44 5.90 6.73
CA THR A 236 -17.69 6.68 6.67
C THR A 236 -17.55 7.94 7.49
N ARG A 237 -18.48 8.88 7.36
CA ARG A 237 -18.51 10.09 8.21
C ARG A 237 -18.59 9.74 9.71
N ALA A 238 -19.27 8.66 10.08
CA ALA A 238 -19.39 8.22 11.46
C ALA A 238 -18.06 7.70 12.03
N THR A 239 -17.27 6.97 11.22
CA THR A 239 -15.97 6.45 11.66
C THR A 239 -14.92 7.53 11.86
N LEU A 240 -15.06 8.71 11.26
CA LEU A 240 -14.17 9.84 11.49
C LEU A 240 -14.09 10.24 12.98
N ASP A 241 -15.17 10.15 13.71
CA ASP A 241 -15.24 10.55 15.11
C ASP A 241 -14.58 9.57 16.08
N GLU A 242 -14.25 8.37 15.60
CA GLU A 242 -13.54 7.35 16.38
C GLU A 242 -12.03 7.62 16.47
N PHE A 243 -11.49 8.50 15.60
CA PHE A 243 -10.06 8.78 15.52
C PHE A 243 -9.69 10.12 16.19
N ALA A 244 -8.51 10.14 16.84
CA ALA A 244 -7.97 11.33 17.50
C ALA A 244 -7.45 12.40 16.51
N TYR A 245 -7.35 12.07 15.22
CA TYR A 245 -6.85 12.93 14.14
C TYR A 245 -7.90 13.08 13.04
N ARG A 246 -7.68 14.05 12.16
CA ARG A 246 -8.59 14.37 11.07
C ARG A 246 -7.84 14.50 9.74
N PRO A 247 -8.44 14.11 8.61
CA PRO A 247 -7.89 14.46 7.30
C PRO A 247 -7.97 15.97 7.06
N SER A 248 -7.16 16.48 6.16
CA SER A 248 -7.22 17.90 5.74
C SER A 248 -8.55 18.19 5.04
N VAL A 249 -9.04 17.27 4.23
CA VAL A 249 -10.35 17.38 3.55
C VAL A 249 -11.01 15.99 3.45
N VAL A 250 -12.35 15.98 3.44
CA VAL A 250 -13.18 14.78 3.19
C VAL A 250 -14.01 15.02 1.94
N LEU A 251 -13.91 14.08 0.99
CA LEU A 251 -14.63 14.10 -0.30
C LEU A 251 -15.49 12.84 -0.43
N ASP A 252 -16.51 12.89 -1.28
CA ASP A 252 -17.32 11.71 -1.54
C ASP A 252 -16.57 10.70 -2.42
N GLY A 253 -15.69 11.16 -3.32
CA GLY A 253 -14.83 10.34 -4.14
C GLY A 253 -13.72 11.16 -4.80
N VAL A 254 -12.76 10.49 -5.45
CA VAL A 254 -11.62 11.16 -6.11
C VAL A 254 -12.04 12.06 -7.28
N GLY A 255 -13.20 11.81 -7.89
CA GLY A 255 -13.74 12.65 -8.97
C GLY A 255 -14.10 14.08 -8.54
N ASP A 256 -14.16 14.36 -7.24
CA ASP A 256 -14.36 15.71 -6.73
C ASP A 256 -13.08 16.57 -6.86
N ILE A 257 -11.89 15.94 -6.89
CA ILE A 257 -10.61 16.66 -6.99
C ILE A 257 -10.49 17.48 -8.27
N PRO A 258 -10.71 16.93 -9.48
CA PRO A 258 -10.69 17.72 -10.72
C PRO A 258 -11.72 18.84 -10.74
N ARG A 259 -12.91 18.62 -10.14
CA ARG A 259 -13.97 19.65 -10.06
C ARG A 259 -13.56 20.82 -9.17
N LEU A 260 -12.94 20.52 -8.01
CA LEU A 260 -12.44 21.54 -7.09
C LEU A 260 -11.26 22.31 -7.69
N ALA A 261 -10.37 21.64 -8.43
CA ALA A 261 -9.25 22.25 -9.12
C ALA A 261 -9.69 23.24 -10.22
N GLN A 262 -10.85 23.02 -10.85
CA GLN A 262 -11.41 23.94 -11.86
C GLN A 262 -12.08 25.18 -11.27
N GLN A 263 -12.38 25.19 -9.97
CA GLN A 263 -13.08 26.27 -9.27
C GLN A 263 -12.11 27.25 -8.57
N GLY A 264 -10.86 26.89 -8.44
CA GLY A 264 -9.78 27.70 -7.83
C GLY A 264 -8.86 28.27 -8.88
#